data_6a27eba9789bd05f98396077146e3969
#
_entry.id   6a27eba9789bd05f98396077146e3969
#
_cell.length_a   1.000
_cell.length_b   1.000
_cell.length_c   1.000
_cell.angle_alpha   90.00
_cell.angle_beta   90.00
_cell.angle_gamma   90.00
#
_symmetry.space_group_name_H-M   'P 1'
#
loop_
_entity.id
_entity.type
_entity.pdbx_description
1 polymer ?
#
loop_
_entity_poly.entity_id
_entity_poly.type
_entity_poly.pdbx_seq_one_letter_code
_entity_poly.pdbx_strand_id
1 'polypeptide(L)'
;MELQVMILDDEYIILDGLCSFPWSDYGYQVAATAKNGLEGLEKLEHIKPDLILTDVRMPGMDGLDFAERAHEMYPDTVIVILTGYDSFAYAQKAITIGVKEYLLKPIDYEELKNMAARLAEEIHAKKDEQQEVLDLQKYFNQSVPNASNIVST
;
A
#
# COMPACT_ATOMS: atom_id res chain seq x y z
N MET A 1 -5.88 7.63 13.74
CA MET A 1 -5.41 8.15 12.44
C MET A 1 -5.85 7.21 11.33
N GLU A 2 -6.54 7.73 10.33
CA GLU A 2 -6.98 6.90 9.22
C GLU A 2 -5.85 6.54 8.29
N LEU A 3 -5.85 5.30 7.82
CA LEU A 3 -4.92 4.84 6.81
C LEU A 3 -5.46 5.20 5.42
N GLN A 4 -4.57 5.50 4.50
CA GLN A 4 -4.93 5.88 3.13
C GLN A 4 -4.82 4.65 2.23
N VAL A 5 -5.91 4.34 1.50
CA VAL A 5 -5.90 3.24 0.53
C VAL A 5 -6.07 3.79 -0.88
N MET A 6 -5.31 3.24 -1.81
CA MET A 6 -5.40 3.56 -3.23
C MET A 6 -5.79 2.30 -3.99
N ILE A 7 -6.75 2.42 -4.88
CA ILE A 7 -7.30 1.27 -5.61
C ILE A 7 -7.18 1.50 -7.11
N LEU A 8 -6.61 0.52 -7.82
CA LEU A 8 -6.42 0.57 -9.27
C LEU A 8 -7.08 -0.63 -9.93
N ASP A 9 -7.99 -0.37 -10.86
CA ASP A 9 -8.59 -1.40 -11.71
C ASP A 9 -9.18 -0.70 -12.92
N ASP A 10 -8.99 -1.26 -14.12
CA ASP A 10 -9.53 -0.70 -15.36
C ASP A 10 -11.01 -1.03 -15.56
N GLU A 11 -11.54 -2.00 -14.83
CA GLU A 11 -12.93 -2.38 -14.89
C GLU A 11 -13.75 -1.56 -13.89
N TYR A 12 -14.64 -0.72 -14.42
CA TYR A 12 -15.43 0.20 -13.61
C TYR A 12 -16.23 -0.50 -12.53
N ILE A 13 -16.86 -1.64 -12.86
CA ILE A 13 -17.69 -2.38 -11.92
C ILE A 13 -16.88 -2.87 -10.72
N ILE A 14 -15.69 -3.39 -10.98
CA ILE A 14 -14.80 -3.88 -9.92
C ILE A 14 -14.30 -2.72 -9.07
N LEU A 15 -13.86 -1.66 -9.72
CA LEU A 15 -13.36 -0.47 -9.01
C LEU A 15 -14.46 0.12 -8.11
N ASP A 16 -15.66 0.27 -8.65
CA ASP A 16 -16.81 0.78 -7.88
C ASP A 16 -17.15 -0.13 -6.70
N GLY A 17 -17.15 -1.43 -6.92
CA GLY A 17 -17.40 -2.40 -5.85
C GLY A 17 -16.36 -2.33 -4.73
N LEU A 18 -15.09 -2.21 -5.09
CA LEU A 18 -14.02 -2.09 -4.11
C LEU A 18 -14.09 -0.76 -3.35
N CYS A 19 -14.47 0.33 -4.02
CA CYS A 19 -14.65 1.61 -3.35
C CYS A 19 -15.86 1.61 -2.41
N SER A 20 -16.86 0.79 -2.69
CA SER A 20 -18.06 0.66 -1.86
C SER A 20 -17.87 -0.22 -0.63
N PHE A 21 -16.75 -0.93 -0.55
CA PHE A 21 -16.41 -1.68 0.65
C PHE A 21 -16.31 -0.71 1.84
N PRO A 22 -16.77 -1.10 3.04
CA PRO A 22 -16.79 -0.19 4.19
C PRO A 22 -15.40 -0.01 4.82
N TRP A 23 -14.51 0.63 4.09
CA TRP A 23 -13.13 0.86 4.49
C TRP A 23 -13.01 1.57 5.85
N SER A 24 -13.90 2.52 6.11
CA SER A 24 -13.87 3.27 7.36
C SER A 24 -14.08 2.40 8.59
N ASP A 25 -14.79 1.28 8.46
CA ASP A 25 -14.98 0.34 9.56
C ASP A 25 -13.68 -0.33 9.98
N TYR A 26 -12.67 -0.33 9.10
CA TYR A 26 -11.37 -0.95 9.35
C TYR A 26 -10.24 0.08 9.47
N GLY A 27 -10.60 1.35 9.58
CA GLY A 27 -9.63 2.41 9.80
C GLY A 27 -8.97 2.97 8.55
N TYR A 28 -9.59 2.78 7.39
CA TYR A 28 -9.08 3.29 6.12
C TYR A 28 -9.98 4.33 5.50
N GLN A 29 -9.38 5.14 4.63
CA GLN A 29 -10.09 6.05 3.75
C GLN A 29 -9.55 5.84 2.34
N VAL A 30 -10.44 5.77 1.34
CA VAL A 30 -10.02 5.71 -0.07
C VAL A 30 -9.50 7.10 -0.47
N ALA A 31 -8.20 7.20 -0.65
CA ALA A 31 -7.55 8.47 -0.96
C ALA A 31 -7.53 8.75 -2.46
N ALA A 32 -7.44 7.71 -3.28
CA ALA A 32 -7.36 7.85 -4.73
C ALA A 32 -7.73 6.54 -5.42
N THR A 33 -8.18 6.68 -6.66
CA THR A 33 -8.41 5.54 -7.56
C THR A 33 -7.74 5.82 -8.89
N ALA A 34 -7.43 4.77 -9.64
CA ALA A 34 -6.86 4.89 -10.97
C ALA A 34 -7.31 3.74 -11.85
N LYS A 35 -7.32 3.94 -13.16
CA LYS A 35 -7.74 2.94 -14.13
C LYS A 35 -6.56 2.33 -14.88
N ASN A 36 -5.37 2.84 -14.65
CA ASN A 36 -4.15 2.30 -15.24
C ASN A 36 -2.94 2.73 -14.39
N GLY A 37 -1.79 2.13 -14.69
CA GLY A 37 -0.58 2.37 -13.92
C GLY A 37 -0.04 3.79 -14.02
N LEU A 38 -0.13 4.41 -15.19
CA LEU A 38 0.36 5.79 -15.37
C LEU A 38 -0.45 6.78 -14.54
N GLU A 39 -1.77 6.64 -14.57
CA GLU A 39 -2.64 7.47 -13.72
C GLU A 39 -2.32 7.27 -12.25
N GLY A 40 -2.07 6.01 -11.85
CA GLY A 40 -1.67 5.70 -10.48
C GLY A 40 -0.37 6.38 -10.08
N LEU A 41 0.65 6.34 -10.96
CA LEU A 41 1.93 6.99 -10.67
C LEU A 41 1.81 8.50 -10.53
N GLU A 42 0.98 9.12 -11.36
CA GLU A 42 0.74 10.57 -11.25
C GLU A 42 0.16 10.91 -9.88
N LYS A 43 -0.78 10.10 -9.40
CA LYS A 43 -1.39 10.32 -8.09
C LYS A 43 -0.42 10.05 -6.95
N LEU A 44 0.51 9.12 -7.10
CA LEU A 44 1.52 8.85 -6.09
C LEU A 44 2.48 10.03 -5.87
N GLU A 45 2.59 10.95 -6.82
CA GLU A 45 3.37 12.16 -6.63
C GLU A 45 2.78 13.08 -5.56
N HIS A 46 1.48 12.97 -5.32
CA HIS A 46 0.75 13.84 -4.39
C HIS A 46 0.22 13.11 -3.16
N ILE A 47 0.14 11.79 -3.20
CA ILE A 47 -0.44 10.98 -2.13
C ILE A 47 0.52 9.83 -1.82
N LYS A 48 0.82 9.65 -0.53
CA LYS A 48 1.56 8.47 -0.07
C LYS A 48 0.55 7.53 0.61
N PRO A 49 0.04 6.52 -0.12
CA PRO A 49 -0.91 5.60 0.48
C PRO A 49 -0.22 4.63 1.45
N ASP A 50 -1.00 4.13 2.40
CA ASP A 50 -0.56 3.09 3.31
C ASP A 50 -0.77 1.71 2.72
N LEU A 51 -1.81 1.59 1.89
CA LEU A 51 -2.20 0.34 1.23
C LEU A 51 -2.57 0.64 -0.22
N ILE A 52 -2.08 -0.19 -1.13
CA ILE A 52 -2.45 -0.14 -2.55
C ILE A 52 -3.05 -1.48 -2.93
N LEU A 53 -4.25 -1.45 -3.54
CA LEU A 53 -4.82 -2.60 -4.21
C LEU A 53 -4.78 -2.33 -5.70
N THR A 54 -4.14 -3.18 -6.49
CA THR A 54 -4.05 -2.98 -7.93
C THR A 54 -4.32 -4.26 -8.71
N ASP A 55 -5.10 -4.13 -9.78
CA ASP A 55 -5.27 -5.19 -10.76
C ASP A 55 -3.93 -5.44 -11.44
N VAL A 56 -3.69 -6.67 -11.86
CA VAL A 56 -2.48 -7.06 -12.60
C VAL A 56 -2.52 -6.52 -14.02
N ARG A 57 -3.64 -6.71 -14.70
CA ARG A 57 -3.77 -6.36 -16.12
C ARG A 57 -4.57 -5.08 -16.32
N MET A 58 -3.86 -4.06 -16.76
CA MET A 58 -4.46 -2.77 -17.10
C MET A 58 -3.83 -2.28 -18.40
N PRO A 59 -4.56 -1.49 -19.23
CA PRO A 59 -4.01 -0.98 -20.47
C PRO A 59 -2.84 -0.04 -20.22
N GLY A 60 -1.85 -0.07 -21.11
CA GLY A 60 -0.63 0.71 -20.95
C GLY A 60 0.30 0.07 -19.92
N MET A 61 0.58 0.78 -18.84
CA MET A 61 1.39 0.23 -17.75
C MET A 61 0.52 -0.71 -16.91
N ASP A 62 0.92 -1.97 -16.81
CA ASP A 62 0.18 -2.97 -16.03
C ASP A 62 0.42 -2.82 -14.52
N GLY A 63 -0.32 -3.63 -13.75
CA GLY A 63 -0.27 -3.55 -12.30
C GLY A 63 1.06 -3.99 -11.68
N LEU A 64 1.80 -4.89 -12.34
CA LEU A 64 3.11 -5.32 -11.85
C LEU A 64 4.15 -4.22 -12.01
N ASP A 65 4.18 -3.58 -13.18
CA ASP A 65 5.08 -2.46 -13.42
C ASP A 65 4.77 -1.30 -12.47
N PHE A 66 3.49 -1.03 -12.28
CA PHE A 66 3.06 -0.02 -11.33
C PHE A 66 3.51 -0.36 -9.91
N ALA A 67 3.29 -1.61 -9.48
CA ALA A 67 3.66 -2.06 -8.13
C ALA A 67 5.17 -1.94 -7.89
N GLU A 68 5.97 -2.31 -8.88
CA GLU A 68 7.43 -2.20 -8.77
C GLU A 68 7.85 -0.74 -8.55
N ARG A 69 7.32 0.17 -9.33
CA ARG A 69 7.63 1.59 -9.20
C ARG A 69 7.11 2.19 -7.90
N ALA A 70 5.91 1.80 -7.50
CA ALA A 70 5.33 2.25 -6.23
C ALA A 70 6.18 1.78 -5.05
N HIS A 71 6.67 0.54 -5.09
CA HIS A 71 7.54 0.00 -4.06
C HIS A 71 8.87 0.74 -3.99
N GLU A 72 9.43 1.11 -5.12
CA GLU A 72 10.65 1.92 -5.17
C GLU A 72 10.45 3.32 -4.57
N MET A 73 9.30 3.94 -4.87
CA MET A 73 8.97 5.27 -4.34
C MET A 73 8.67 5.24 -2.84
N TYR A 74 7.91 4.27 -2.40
CA TYR A 74 7.44 4.16 -1.01
C TYR A 74 7.58 2.72 -0.52
N PRO A 75 8.78 2.32 -0.05
CA PRO A 75 9.02 0.94 0.37
C PRO A 75 8.12 0.45 1.51
N ASP A 76 7.58 1.35 2.31
CA ASP A 76 6.73 1.00 3.44
C ASP A 76 5.26 0.82 3.06
N THR A 77 4.85 1.27 1.88
CA THR A 77 3.47 1.08 1.41
C THR A 77 3.22 -0.39 1.14
N VAL A 78 2.13 -0.91 1.72
CA VAL A 78 1.72 -2.30 1.51
C VAL A 78 1.01 -2.40 0.17
N ILE A 79 1.42 -3.33 -0.68
CA ILE A 79 0.83 -3.52 -2.01
C ILE A 79 0.21 -4.90 -2.09
N VAL A 80 -1.06 -4.94 -2.51
CA VAL A 80 -1.84 -6.16 -2.73
C VAL A 80 -2.27 -6.19 -4.19
N ILE A 81 -2.06 -7.33 -4.85
CA ILE A 81 -2.43 -7.55 -6.24
C ILE A 81 -3.79 -8.24 -6.32
N LEU A 82 -4.63 -7.76 -7.21
CA LEU A 82 -5.90 -8.41 -7.55
C LEU A 82 -5.69 -9.18 -8.85
N THR A 83 -5.94 -10.49 -8.84
CA THR A 83 -5.61 -11.33 -9.98
C THR A 83 -6.67 -12.38 -10.26
N GLY A 84 -6.87 -12.73 -11.55
CA GLY A 84 -7.68 -13.88 -11.93
C GLY A 84 -6.86 -15.16 -11.96
N TYR A 85 -7.52 -16.29 -12.14
CA TYR A 85 -6.85 -17.58 -12.22
C TYR A 85 -5.84 -17.66 -13.37
N ASP A 86 -6.16 -16.99 -14.48
CA ASP A 86 -5.29 -16.94 -15.67
C ASP A 86 -4.03 -16.09 -15.46
N SER A 87 -3.98 -15.32 -14.38
CA SER A 87 -2.85 -14.43 -14.07
C SER A 87 -2.06 -14.88 -12.85
N PHE A 88 -2.24 -16.13 -12.41
CA PHE A 88 -1.57 -16.66 -11.21
C PHE A 88 -0.04 -16.57 -11.30
N ALA A 89 0.53 -16.85 -12.47
CA ALA A 89 1.99 -16.75 -12.66
C ALA A 89 2.49 -15.33 -12.43
N TYR A 90 1.70 -14.32 -12.82
CA TYR A 90 2.04 -12.91 -12.57
C TYR A 90 2.00 -12.60 -11.07
N ALA A 91 1.02 -13.14 -10.36
CA ALA A 91 0.93 -12.94 -8.91
C ALA A 91 2.15 -13.50 -8.18
N GLN A 92 2.63 -14.68 -8.60
CA GLN A 92 3.85 -15.27 -8.04
C GLN A 92 5.06 -14.38 -8.27
N LYS A 93 5.18 -13.80 -9.47
CA LYS A 93 6.27 -12.89 -9.80
C LYS A 93 6.18 -11.60 -8.95
N ALA A 94 4.96 -11.14 -8.67
CA ALA A 94 4.73 -9.93 -7.89
C ALA A 94 5.34 -10.02 -6.49
N ILE A 95 5.31 -11.19 -5.87
CA ILE A 95 5.89 -11.38 -4.54
C ILE A 95 7.39 -11.10 -4.54
N THR A 96 8.09 -11.41 -5.63
CA THR A 96 9.53 -11.16 -5.74
C THR A 96 9.88 -9.69 -5.85
N ILE A 97 8.92 -8.84 -6.24
CA ILE A 97 9.16 -7.40 -6.40
C ILE A 97 8.63 -6.56 -5.24
N GLY A 98 8.20 -7.19 -4.16
CA GLY A 98 7.80 -6.47 -2.94
C GLY A 98 6.31 -6.39 -2.69
N VAL A 99 5.49 -7.11 -3.46
CA VAL A 99 4.05 -7.19 -3.19
C VAL A 99 3.82 -8.07 -1.96
N LYS A 100 2.98 -7.59 -1.05
CA LYS A 100 2.73 -8.26 0.23
C LYS A 100 1.92 -9.54 0.04
N GLU A 101 0.82 -9.46 -0.70
CA GLU A 101 -0.03 -10.61 -0.96
C GLU A 101 -0.94 -10.35 -2.16
N TYR A 102 -1.74 -11.34 -2.53
CA TYR A 102 -2.69 -11.20 -3.64
C TYR A 102 -4.06 -11.71 -3.23
N LEU A 103 -5.09 -11.21 -3.93
CA LEU A 103 -6.47 -11.67 -3.82
C LEU A 103 -6.92 -12.17 -5.18
N LEU A 104 -7.62 -13.31 -5.21
CA LEU A 104 -8.17 -13.85 -6.44
C LEU A 104 -9.51 -13.22 -6.78
N LYS A 105 -9.73 -12.95 -8.06
CA LYS A 105 -11.04 -12.52 -8.59
C LYS A 105 -11.87 -13.75 -8.95
N PRO A 106 -13.18 -13.71 -8.70
CA PRO A 106 -13.96 -12.63 -8.12
C PRO A 106 -13.64 -12.41 -6.65
N ILE A 107 -13.63 -11.15 -6.23
CA ILE A 107 -13.23 -10.78 -4.87
C ILE A 107 -14.25 -11.31 -3.85
N ASP A 108 -13.78 -12.06 -2.88
CA ASP A 108 -14.56 -12.48 -1.71
C ASP A 108 -14.45 -11.37 -0.67
N TYR A 109 -15.57 -10.71 -0.38
CA TYR A 109 -15.57 -9.57 0.53
C TYR A 109 -15.28 -9.96 1.98
N GLU A 110 -15.55 -11.19 2.37
CA GLU A 110 -15.15 -11.68 3.68
C GLU A 110 -13.62 -11.82 3.77
N GLU A 111 -12.99 -12.29 2.71
CA GLU A 111 -11.55 -12.37 2.62
C GLU A 111 -10.92 -10.96 2.60
N LEU A 112 -11.52 -10.03 1.87
CA LEU A 112 -11.07 -8.64 1.84
C LEU A 112 -11.17 -8.00 3.24
N LYS A 113 -12.27 -8.25 3.94
CA LYS A 113 -12.49 -7.78 5.29
C LYS A 113 -11.38 -8.26 6.24
N ASN A 114 -11.11 -9.54 6.23
CA ASN A 114 -10.09 -10.14 7.09
C ASN A 114 -8.71 -9.59 6.77
N MET A 115 -8.41 -9.42 5.50
CA MET A 115 -7.14 -8.84 5.05
C MET A 115 -7.02 -7.37 5.48
N ALA A 116 -8.06 -6.58 5.28
CA ALA A 116 -8.05 -5.17 5.64
C ALA A 116 -7.80 -4.98 7.14
N ALA A 117 -8.48 -5.77 7.98
CA ALA A 117 -8.30 -5.72 9.42
C ALA A 117 -6.88 -6.11 9.83
N ARG A 118 -6.37 -7.20 9.28
CA ARG A 118 -5.02 -7.69 9.61
C ARG A 118 -3.93 -6.72 9.15
N LEU A 119 -4.04 -6.22 7.93
CA LEU A 119 -3.04 -5.29 7.40
C LEU A 119 -3.06 -3.95 8.13
N ALA A 120 -4.23 -3.48 8.57
CA ALA A 120 -4.31 -2.26 9.37
C ALA A 120 -3.48 -2.39 10.66
N GLU A 121 -3.59 -3.53 11.34
CA GLU A 121 -2.81 -3.78 12.55
C GLU A 121 -1.31 -3.79 12.26
N GLU A 122 -0.90 -4.47 11.17
CA GLU A 122 0.51 -4.53 10.78
C GLU A 122 1.06 -3.15 10.42
N ILE A 123 0.29 -2.36 9.68
CA ILE A 123 0.70 -1.01 9.27
C ILE A 123 0.84 -0.10 10.49
N HIS A 124 -0.12 -0.13 11.40
CA HIS A 124 -0.05 0.68 12.62
C HIS A 124 1.12 0.27 13.50
N ALA A 125 1.35 -1.03 13.66
CA ALA A 125 2.48 -1.53 14.44
C ALA A 125 3.82 -1.03 13.88
N LYS A 126 3.97 -1.04 12.56
CA LYS A 126 5.19 -0.56 11.92
C LYS A 126 5.36 0.95 12.07
N LYS A 127 4.27 1.71 11.94
CA LYS A 127 4.31 3.16 12.15
C LYS A 127 4.67 3.51 13.59
N ASP A 128 4.11 2.79 14.55
CA ASP A 128 4.41 2.99 15.97
C ASP A 128 5.89 2.69 16.28
N GLU A 129 6.42 1.61 15.71
CA GLU A 129 7.82 1.26 15.83
C GLU A 129 8.74 2.34 15.26
N GLN A 130 8.41 2.86 14.08
CA GLN A 130 9.16 3.94 13.46
C GLN A 130 9.10 5.22 14.30
N GLN A 131 7.97 5.51 14.88
CA GLN A 131 7.80 6.68 15.75
C GLN A 131 8.61 6.54 17.03
N GLU A 132 8.65 5.36 17.63
CA GLU A 132 9.49 5.08 18.80
C GLU A 132 10.95 5.33 18.52
N VAL A 133 11.44 4.88 17.36
CA VAL A 133 12.85 5.10 16.97
C VAL A 133 13.13 6.59 16.84
N LEU A 134 12.25 7.35 16.22
CA LEU A 134 12.40 8.80 16.08
C LEU A 134 12.40 9.50 17.44
N ASP A 135 11.51 9.09 18.33
CA ASP A 135 11.41 9.67 19.67
C ASP A 135 12.67 9.38 20.49
N LEU A 136 13.22 8.17 20.38
CA LEU A 136 14.47 7.81 21.03
C LEU A 136 15.66 8.62 20.51
N GLN A 137 15.72 8.84 19.21
CA GLN A 137 16.75 9.68 18.60
C GLN A 137 16.66 11.11 19.10
N LYS A 138 15.47 11.66 19.16
CA LYS A 138 15.23 13.00 19.72
C LYS A 138 15.69 13.10 21.16
N TYR A 139 15.28 12.14 21.98
CA TYR A 139 15.66 12.09 23.40
C TYR A 139 17.18 12.04 23.55
N PHE A 140 17.83 11.17 22.80
CA PHE A 140 19.29 11.00 22.84
C PHE A 140 20.00 12.32 22.47
N ASN A 141 19.55 12.99 21.40
CA ASN A 141 20.17 14.23 20.95
C ASN A 141 20.00 15.38 21.94
N GLN A 142 18.90 15.39 22.67
CA GLN A 142 18.66 16.40 23.72
C GLN A 142 19.46 16.13 24.98
N SER A 143 19.60 14.85 25.35
CA SER A 143 20.28 14.43 26.58
C SER A 143 21.82 14.48 26.48
N VAL A 144 22.36 14.34 25.26
CA VAL A 144 23.79 14.29 25.01
C VAL A 144 24.15 15.22 23.84
N PRO A 145 24.18 16.53 24.07
CA PRO A 145 24.42 17.53 23.03
C PRO A 145 25.69 17.32 22.21
N ASN A 146 26.78 16.90 22.87
CA ASN A 146 28.05 16.64 22.20
C ASN A 146 27.97 15.45 21.25
N ALA A 147 27.22 14.42 21.62
CA ALA A 147 27.00 13.27 20.75
C ALA A 147 26.19 13.68 19.53
N SER A 148 25.25 14.61 19.69
CA SER A 148 24.46 15.17 18.58
C SER A 148 25.37 15.79 17.51
N ASN A 149 26.39 16.53 17.90
CA ASN A 149 27.32 17.13 16.98
C ASN A 149 28.18 16.10 16.23
N ILE A 150 28.48 14.97 16.88
CA ILE A 150 29.24 13.88 16.26
C ILE A 150 28.37 13.12 15.27
N VAL A 151 27.11 12.84 15.63
CA VAL A 151 26.19 12.05 14.82
C VAL A 151 25.70 12.81 13.59
N SER A 152 25.59 14.13 13.67
CA SER A 152 25.10 14.94 12.56
C SER A 152 26.12 15.10 11.43
N THR A 153 27.33 14.65 11.60
CA THR A 153 28.33 14.63 10.54
C THR A 153 28.37 13.27 9.85
#